data_1a637d4aab269ab533a7473d92f03a39
#
_entry.id   1a637d4aab269ab533a7473d92f03a39
#
_cell.length_a   1.000
_cell.length_b   1.000
_cell.length_c   1.000
_cell.angle_alpha   90.00
_cell.angle_beta   90.00
_cell.angle_gamma   90.00
#
_symmetry.space_group_name_H-M   'P 1'
#
loop_
_entity.id
_entity.type
_entity.pdbx_description
1 polymer ?
#
loop_
_entity_poly.entity_id
_entity_poly.type
_entity_poly.pdbx_seq_one_letter_code
_entity_poly.pdbx_strand_id
1 'polypeptide(L)'
;MNIGNVLSHFRSFIGSALTSATNSSAFVPVRSFQISALSLRENILQFMHYQGLPKRKARSRDKSKISGHNFYKGIVLKTVIRHPKKPNSGNRKCAIVRLSTGSEVCAYIPGEGHNLQEHSQVMVRGGRRRDLIAVKANIIRGKLDCAPVRSAK
;
A
#
# COMPACT_ATOMS: atom_id res chain seq x y z
N MET A 1 21.55 -19.57 -0.64
CA MET A 1 20.97 -20.74 0.09
C MET A 1 19.95 -21.37 -0.84
N ASN A 2 20.20 -22.60 -1.22
CA ASN A 2 19.57 -23.29 -2.35
C ASN A 2 18.29 -23.98 -1.89
N ILE A 3 17.14 -23.55 -2.38
CA ILE A 3 15.79 -24.04 -2.02
C ILE A 3 15.52 -25.47 -2.60
N GLY A 4 16.49 -26.03 -3.32
CA GLY A 4 16.36 -27.36 -3.98
C GLY A 4 16.41 -28.58 -3.06
N ASN A 5 16.90 -28.45 -1.83
CA ASN A 5 17.18 -29.60 -0.98
C ASN A 5 16.09 -29.96 0.05
N VAL A 6 15.01 -29.21 0.15
CA VAL A 6 13.95 -29.50 1.13
C VAL A 6 12.86 -30.41 0.57
N LEU A 7 12.74 -30.52 -0.74
CA LEU A 7 11.71 -31.35 -1.40
C LEU A 7 12.11 -32.82 -1.61
N SER A 8 13.40 -33.17 -1.49
CA SER A 8 13.85 -34.54 -1.64
C SER A 8 13.64 -35.44 -0.42
N HIS A 9 13.56 -34.84 0.78
CA HIS A 9 13.31 -35.59 2.03
C HIS A 9 11.84 -35.96 2.27
N PHE A 10 10.90 -35.31 1.60
CA PHE A 10 9.48 -35.63 1.78
C PHE A 10 8.98 -36.80 0.91
N ARG A 11 9.76 -37.22 -0.09
CA ARG A 11 9.37 -38.30 -0.99
C ARG A 11 9.74 -39.70 -0.53
N SER A 12 10.65 -39.84 0.44
CA SER A 12 11.10 -41.15 0.93
C SER A 12 10.26 -41.70 2.08
N PHE A 13 9.31 -40.93 2.65
CA PHE A 13 8.51 -41.39 3.78
C PHE A 13 7.15 -42.02 3.39
N ILE A 14 6.76 -41.99 2.12
CA ILE A 14 5.46 -42.52 1.67
C ILE A 14 5.61 -43.89 0.96
N GLY A 15 6.82 -44.42 0.79
CA GLY A 15 7.10 -45.59 -0.07
C GLY A 15 7.23 -46.94 0.64
N SER A 16 7.11 -47.07 1.96
CA SER A 16 7.42 -48.35 2.65
C SER A 16 6.29 -48.96 3.50
N ALA A 17 5.05 -48.60 3.26
CA ALA A 17 3.92 -49.16 4.05
C ALA A 17 2.83 -49.82 3.19
N LEU A 18 3.24 -50.58 2.16
CA LEU A 18 2.31 -51.40 1.36
C LEU A 18 2.94 -52.69 0.95
N THR A 19 3.20 -53.60 1.92
CA THR A 19 3.18 -55.04 1.66
C THR A 19 3.06 -55.80 2.97
N SER A 20 2.08 -56.69 2.98
CA SER A 20 1.78 -57.74 3.96
C SER A 20 0.80 -57.43 5.09
N ALA A 21 -0.45 -57.84 4.83
CA ALA A 21 -1.21 -58.67 5.76
C ALA A 21 -2.57 -59.04 5.15
N THR A 22 -2.64 -60.15 4.49
CA THR A 22 -3.88 -60.91 4.30
C THR A 22 -4.18 -61.57 5.67
N ASN A 23 -5.15 -61.05 6.37
CA ASN A 23 -5.90 -61.79 7.39
C ASN A 23 -7.33 -61.21 7.44
N SER A 24 -8.27 -62.07 7.08
CA SER A 24 -9.70 -61.89 7.22
C SER A 24 -10.07 -61.82 8.68
N SER A 25 -10.35 -60.63 9.19
CA SER A 25 -11.13 -60.42 10.39
C SER A 25 -11.90 -59.14 10.24
N ALA A 26 -13.20 -59.23 10.46
CA ALA A 26 -14.24 -58.24 10.48
C ALA A 26 -13.77 -56.76 10.36
N PHE A 27 -14.00 -56.17 9.20
CA PHE A 27 -13.83 -54.75 8.95
C PHE A 27 -14.86 -53.99 9.80
N VAL A 28 -14.47 -53.56 10.98
CA VAL A 28 -15.22 -52.58 11.73
C VAL A 28 -14.98 -51.26 11.00
N PRO A 29 -16.01 -50.60 10.41
CA PRO A 29 -15.79 -49.30 9.78
C PRO A 29 -15.39 -48.34 10.88
N VAL A 30 -14.13 -47.96 10.88
CA VAL A 30 -13.63 -46.83 11.69
C VAL A 30 -14.39 -45.62 11.15
N ARG A 31 -15.35 -45.14 11.94
CA ARG A 31 -16.02 -43.87 11.64
C ARG A 31 -14.91 -42.82 11.52
N SER A 32 -14.62 -42.45 10.29
CA SER A 32 -13.80 -41.26 10.04
C SER A 32 -14.49 -40.09 10.73
N PHE A 33 -13.85 -39.51 11.72
CA PHE A 33 -14.31 -38.26 12.29
C PHE A 33 -14.24 -37.19 11.21
N GLN A 34 -15.37 -36.99 10.57
CA GLN A 34 -15.53 -35.79 9.73
C GLN A 34 -15.60 -34.63 10.71
N ILE A 35 -14.50 -33.94 10.85
CA ILE A 35 -14.45 -32.64 11.54
C ILE A 35 -15.32 -31.71 10.72
N SER A 36 -16.58 -31.54 11.16
CA SER A 36 -17.51 -30.66 10.47
C SER A 36 -16.95 -29.22 10.48
N ALA A 37 -17.24 -28.46 9.42
CA ALA A 37 -16.84 -27.04 9.34
C ALA A 37 -17.32 -26.20 10.53
N LEU A 38 -18.29 -26.69 11.30
CA LEU A 38 -18.77 -26.12 12.56
C LEU A 38 -17.71 -26.20 13.68
N SER A 39 -16.94 -27.28 13.78
CA SER A 39 -15.90 -27.40 14.81
C SER A 39 -14.72 -26.45 14.55
N LEU A 40 -14.46 -26.11 13.29
CA LEU A 40 -13.50 -25.08 12.93
C LEU A 40 -13.97 -23.66 13.30
N ARG A 41 -15.29 -23.42 13.33
CA ARG A 41 -15.85 -22.13 13.77
C ARG A 41 -15.71 -21.91 15.28
N GLU A 42 -15.83 -22.94 16.08
CA GLU A 42 -15.66 -22.83 17.52
C GLU A 42 -14.24 -22.45 17.91
N ASN A 43 -13.25 -22.91 17.15
CA ASN A 43 -11.86 -22.55 17.36
C ASN A 43 -11.54 -21.07 17.03
N ILE A 44 -12.36 -20.39 16.23
CA ILE A 44 -12.15 -18.96 15.91
C ILE A 44 -12.36 -18.09 17.16
N LEU A 45 -13.37 -18.38 17.97
CA LEU A 45 -13.61 -17.64 19.22
C LEU A 45 -12.49 -17.88 20.23
N GLN A 46 -12.02 -19.11 20.38
CA GLN A 46 -10.85 -19.43 21.21
C GLN A 46 -9.59 -18.73 20.68
N PHE A 47 -9.37 -18.76 19.38
CA PHE A 47 -8.26 -18.06 18.75
C PHE A 47 -8.31 -16.54 19.00
N MET A 48 -9.50 -15.92 18.90
CA MET A 48 -9.71 -14.52 19.23
C MET A 48 -9.50 -14.22 20.72
N HIS A 49 -9.84 -15.16 21.59
CA HIS A 49 -9.61 -15.04 23.04
C HIS A 49 -8.12 -15.05 23.38
N TYR A 50 -7.32 -15.93 22.76
CA TYR A 50 -5.88 -16.03 23.01
C TYR A 50 -5.08 -14.92 22.32
N GLN A 51 -5.43 -14.53 21.10
CA GLN A 51 -4.70 -13.52 20.35
C GLN A 51 -5.28 -12.10 20.47
N GLY A 52 -6.40 -11.96 21.13
CA GLY A 52 -7.14 -10.72 21.21
C GLY A 52 -7.90 -10.39 19.92
N LEU A 53 -8.66 -9.31 19.98
CA LEU A 53 -9.40 -8.82 18.82
C LEU A 53 -8.47 -8.41 17.69
N PRO A 54 -8.80 -8.73 16.43
CA PRO A 54 -8.00 -8.31 15.29
C PRO A 54 -7.87 -6.78 15.32
N LYS A 55 -6.63 -6.30 15.25
CA LYS A 55 -6.34 -4.87 15.21
C LYS A 55 -7.12 -4.26 14.05
N ARG A 56 -8.01 -3.33 14.35
CA ARG A 56 -8.73 -2.59 13.31
C ARG A 56 -7.70 -1.97 12.38
N LYS A 57 -7.76 -2.32 11.11
CA LYS A 57 -6.99 -1.59 10.10
C LYS A 57 -7.45 -0.14 10.21
N ALA A 58 -6.56 0.73 10.68
CA ALA A 58 -6.84 2.15 10.71
C ALA A 58 -7.40 2.53 9.34
N ARG A 59 -8.52 3.23 9.29
CA ARG A 59 -9.02 3.86 8.06
C ARG A 59 -8.04 4.96 7.73
N SER A 60 -6.91 4.58 7.20
CA SER A 60 -5.74 5.38 7.25
C SER A 60 -5.85 6.54 6.28
N ARG A 61 -5.92 7.72 6.83
CA ARG A 61 -5.25 8.87 6.24
C ARG A 61 -3.77 8.55 5.95
N ASP A 62 -3.22 7.52 6.57
CA ASP A 62 -1.81 7.11 6.58
C ASP A 62 -1.34 6.37 5.32
N LYS A 63 -2.23 6.09 4.37
CA LYS A 63 -1.86 5.63 3.03
C LYS A 63 -1.41 6.76 2.10
N SER A 64 -1.40 8.02 2.57
CA SER A 64 -0.83 9.09 1.77
C SER A 64 0.70 8.98 1.83
N LYS A 65 1.36 9.15 0.70
CA LYS A 65 2.83 9.15 0.60
C LYS A 65 3.49 10.26 1.43
N ILE A 66 2.69 11.19 1.93
CA ILE A 66 3.06 12.31 2.81
C ILE A 66 2.20 12.18 4.07
N SER A 67 2.53 11.26 4.96
CA SER A 67 1.88 11.09 6.25
C SER A 67 2.89 11.27 7.39
N GLY A 68 2.43 11.79 8.50
CA GLY A 68 3.23 11.93 9.71
C GLY A 68 4.21 13.10 9.75
N HIS A 69 4.46 13.79 8.65
CA HIS A 69 5.31 14.99 8.59
C HIS A 69 4.59 16.15 7.93
N ASN A 70 4.90 17.37 8.37
CA ASN A 70 4.30 18.57 7.81
C ASN A 70 4.71 18.81 6.36
N PHE A 71 5.96 18.50 6.02
CA PHE A 71 6.53 18.70 4.69
C PHE A 71 7.73 17.78 4.43
N TYR A 72 8.01 17.56 3.14
CA TYR A 72 9.17 16.82 2.65
C TYR A 72 9.90 17.63 1.59
N LYS A 73 11.22 17.46 1.52
CA LYS A 73 12.00 17.91 0.36
C LYS A 73 11.77 16.95 -0.81
N GLY A 74 11.82 17.46 -2.02
CA GLY A 74 11.72 16.65 -3.22
C GLY A 74 12.32 17.34 -4.43
N ILE A 75 12.51 16.57 -5.49
CA ILE A 75 13.05 17.02 -6.77
C ILE A 75 11.94 16.91 -7.81
N VAL A 76 11.73 17.97 -8.58
CA VAL A 76 10.76 18.00 -9.69
C VAL A 76 11.28 17.12 -10.82
N LEU A 77 10.49 16.11 -11.21
CA LEU A 77 10.79 15.28 -12.38
C LEU A 77 10.26 15.91 -13.66
N LYS A 78 9.01 16.39 -13.60
CA LYS A 78 8.40 17.13 -14.71
C LYS A 78 7.21 17.96 -14.22
N THR A 79 6.92 19.03 -14.97
CA THR A 79 5.70 19.82 -14.78
C THR A 79 4.59 19.28 -15.66
N VAL A 80 3.37 19.24 -15.15
CA VAL A 80 2.19 18.72 -15.85
C VAL A 80 0.98 19.61 -15.62
N ILE A 81 0.11 19.70 -16.62
CA ILE A 81 -1.17 20.36 -16.49
C ILE A 81 -2.22 19.31 -16.19
N ARG A 82 -3.07 19.55 -15.19
CA ARG A 82 -4.17 18.66 -14.81
C ARG A 82 -5.50 19.34 -15.02
N HIS A 83 -6.43 18.61 -15.64
CA HIS A 83 -7.81 19.04 -15.79
C HIS A 83 -8.62 18.67 -14.54
N PRO A 84 -9.47 19.57 -14.01
CA PRO A 84 -10.29 19.29 -12.84
C PRO A 84 -11.47 18.38 -13.19
N LYS A 85 -12.06 17.78 -12.15
CA LYS A 85 -13.27 16.98 -12.23
C LYS A 85 -14.48 17.90 -12.46
N LYS A 86 -15.46 17.47 -13.29
CA LYS A 86 -16.79 18.11 -13.38
C LYS A 86 -17.40 18.29 -11.98
N PRO A 87 -18.05 19.42 -11.66
CA PRO A 87 -18.47 20.51 -12.53
C PRO A 87 -17.42 21.61 -12.77
N ASN A 88 -16.21 21.47 -12.24
CA ASN A 88 -15.17 22.49 -12.34
C ASN A 88 -14.47 22.44 -13.71
N SER A 89 -14.06 23.60 -14.19
CA SER A 89 -13.28 23.78 -15.39
C SER A 89 -11.99 24.58 -15.11
N GLY A 90 -11.16 24.75 -16.11
CA GLY A 90 -9.88 25.44 -15.98
C GLY A 90 -8.73 24.51 -15.56
N ASN A 91 -7.67 24.56 -16.32
CA ASN A 91 -6.48 23.73 -16.09
C ASN A 91 -5.71 24.16 -14.85
N ARG A 92 -5.10 23.23 -14.16
CA ARG A 92 -4.26 23.46 -12.98
C ARG A 92 -2.85 22.98 -13.22
N LYS A 93 -1.88 23.80 -12.83
CA LYS A 93 -0.46 23.46 -12.91
C LYS A 93 -0.07 22.57 -11.74
N CYS A 94 0.55 21.45 -12.06
CA CYS A 94 1.03 20.46 -11.10
C CYS A 94 2.46 20.06 -11.47
N ALA A 95 3.18 19.46 -10.54
CA ALA A 95 4.47 18.85 -10.81
C ALA A 95 4.50 17.42 -10.27
N ILE A 96 5.18 16.55 -10.97
CA ILE A 96 5.55 15.23 -10.46
C ILE A 96 6.86 15.40 -9.74
N VAL A 97 6.86 15.09 -8.45
CA VAL A 97 7.99 15.30 -7.55
C VAL A 97 8.39 13.97 -6.92
N ARG A 98 9.68 13.67 -6.95
CA ARG A 98 10.28 12.57 -6.17
C ARG A 98 10.65 13.11 -4.81
N LEU A 99 10.03 12.58 -3.77
CA LEU A 99 10.29 12.95 -2.39
C LEU A 99 11.61 12.37 -1.87
N SER A 100 12.13 12.93 -0.78
CA SER A 100 13.28 12.38 -0.06
C SER A 100 13.05 10.94 0.45
N THR A 101 11.80 10.51 0.57
CA THR A 101 11.41 9.13 0.90
C THR A 101 11.50 8.16 -0.29
N GLY A 102 11.90 8.61 -1.49
CA GLY A 102 11.92 7.83 -2.73
C GLY A 102 10.56 7.74 -3.45
N SER A 103 9.48 8.16 -2.81
CA SER A 103 8.13 8.09 -3.39
C SER A 103 7.86 9.21 -4.38
N GLU A 104 7.22 8.90 -5.50
CA GLU A 104 6.78 9.92 -6.45
C GLU A 104 5.35 10.37 -6.14
N VAL A 105 5.14 11.67 -6.14
CA VAL A 105 3.84 12.29 -5.89
C VAL A 105 3.54 13.37 -6.93
N CYS A 106 2.25 13.48 -7.26
CA CYS A 106 1.77 14.62 -8.03
C CYS A 106 1.36 15.72 -7.06
N ALA A 107 2.02 16.85 -7.12
CA ALA A 107 1.80 18.00 -6.25
C ALA A 107 1.26 19.20 -7.05
N TYR A 108 0.27 19.90 -6.49
CA TYR A 108 -0.29 21.11 -7.05
C TYR A 108 0.62 22.31 -6.78
N ILE A 109 0.77 23.18 -7.76
CA ILE A 109 1.52 24.43 -7.65
C ILE A 109 0.51 25.55 -7.38
N PRO A 110 0.43 26.13 -6.17
CA PRO A 110 -0.51 27.19 -5.87
C PRO A 110 -0.07 28.54 -6.47
N GLY A 111 -1.04 29.39 -6.77
CA GLY A 111 -0.82 30.75 -7.28
C GLY A 111 -0.66 30.80 -8.81
N GLU A 112 -0.52 32.02 -9.32
CA GLU A 112 -0.35 32.27 -10.73
C GLU A 112 1.14 32.24 -11.13
N GLY A 113 1.43 31.55 -12.25
CA GLY A 113 2.78 31.38 -12.74
C GLY A 113 3.69 30.58 -11.80
N HIS A 114 4.77 30.06 -12.31
CA HIS A 114 5.85 29.42 -11.55
C HIS A 114 7.14 29.43 -12.37
N ASN A 115 8.25 29.26 -11.68
CA ASN A 115 9.58 29.16 -12.26
C ASN A 115 10.17 27.74 -12.25
N LEU A 116 9.38 26.74 -11.82
CA LEU A 116 9.86 25.37 -11.64
C LEU A 116 10.17 24.72 -12.98
N GLN A 117 11.34 24.11 -13.04
CA GLN A 117 11.85 23.30 -14.14
C GLN A 117 12.14 21.88 -13.68
N GLU A 118 12.61 21.03 -14.57
CA GLU A 118 13.11 19.71 -14.19
C GLU A 118 14.32 19.86 -13.28
N HIS A 119 14.46 18.93 -12.36
CA HIS A 119 15.49 18.90 -11.30
C HIS A 119 15.44 20.04 -10.25
N SER A 120 14.48 20.98 -10.32
CA SER A 120 14.29 21.97 -9.27
C SER A 120 13.98 21.30 -7.92
N GLN A 121 14.61 21.79 -6.86
CA GLN A 121 14.32 21.35 -5.50
C GLN A 121 13.10 22.09 -4.96
N VAL A 122 12.17 21.35 -4.38
CA VAL A 122 10.94 21.92 -3.86
C VAL A 122 10.60 21.32 -2.48
N MET A 123 9.81 22.07 -1.73
CA MET A 123 9.23 21.60 -0.49
C MET A 123 7.76 21.28 -0.72
N VAL A 124 7.36 20.06 -0.37
CA VAL A 124 6.03 19.52 -0.62
C VAL A 124 5.34 19.24 0.72
N ARG A 125 4.12 19.71 0.86
CA ARG A 125 3.25 19.38 2.00
C ARG A 125 2.07 18.50 1.57
N GLY A 126 1.52 17.73 2.49
CA GLY A 126 0.27 17.03 2.31
C GLY A 126 -0.90 18.00 2.12
N GLY A 127 -1.96 17.54 1.49
CA GLY A 127 -3.18 18.31 1.25
C GLY A 127 -3.87 17.85 -0.02
N ARG A 128 -5.04 17.23 0.15
CA ARG A 128 -5.82 16.72 -0.97
C ARG A 128 -6.54 17.85 -1.69
N ARG A 129 -6.42 17.88 -3.02
CA ARG A 129 -7.26 18.69 -3.89
C ARG A 129 -8.45 17.85 -4.35
N ARG A 130 -9.66 18.23 -3.93
CA ARG A 130 -10.89 17.47 -4.25
C ARG A 130 -11.28 17.57 -5.72
N ASP A 131 -10.94 18.66 -6.36
CA ASP A 131 -11.18 18.94 -7.77
C ASP A 131 -10.20 18.24 -8.72
N LEU A 132 -9.02 17.86 -8.24
CA LEU A 132 -7.99 17.22 -9.05
C LEU A 132 -7.82 15.75 -8.70
N ILE A 133 -7.96 14.89 -9.70
CA ILE A 133 -7.80 13.45 -9.54
C ILE A 133 -6.33 13.12 -9.27
N ALA A 134 -6.10 12.28 -8.24
CA ALA A 134 -4.78 11.80 -7.82
C ALA A 134 -3.82 12.85 -7.26
N VAL A 135 -4.22 14.11 -7.09
CA VAL A 135 -3.39 15.16 -6.48
C VAL A 135 -3.67 15.24 -4.98
N LYS A 136 -2.71 14.76 -4.18
CA LYS A 136 -2.80 14.70 -2.71
C LYS A 136 -1.71 15.50 -2.01
N ALA A 137 -1.00 16.34 -2.74
CA ALA A 137 0.11 17.13 -2.25
C ALA A 137 0.07 18.54 -2.84
N ASN A 138 0.69 19.49 -2.15
CA ASN A 138 0.85 20.88 -2.61
C ASN A 138 2.32 21.29 -2.44
N ILE A 139 2.84 22.06 -3.39
CA ILE A 139 4.15 22.68 -3.29
C ILE A 139 4.06 23.94 -2.43
N ILE A 140 5.05 24.16 -1.60
CA ILE A 140 5.16 25.38 -0.78
C ILE A 140 5.93 26.42 -1.59
N ARG A 141 5.28 27.57 -1.83
CA ARG A 141 5.88 28.67 -2.56
C ARG A 141 6.85 29.45 -1.67
N GLY A 142 7.87 30.08 -2.30
CA GLY A 142 8.86 30.87 -1.59
C GLY A 142 9.86 30.07 -0.75
N LYS A 143 9.97 28.76 -0.97
CA LYS A 143 10.96 27.88 -0.31
C LYS A 143 11.73 27.11 -1.37
N LEU A 144 13.04 26.96 -1.12
CA LEU A 144 13.98 26.35 -2.07
C LEU A 144 13.90 27.07 -3.43
N ASP A 145 13.83 26.32 -4.51
CA ASP A 145 13.84 26.89 -5.87
C ASP A 145 12.47 27.43 -6.32
N CYS A 146 11.44 27.26 -5.52
CA CYS A 146 10.09 27.70 -5.88
C CYS A 146 9.91 29.18 -5.52
N ALA A 147 9.79 30.05 -6.50
CA ALA A 147 9.53 31.46 -6.32
C ALA A 147 8.26 31.74 -5.50
N PRO A 148 8.18 32.82 -4.73
CA PRO A 148 6.98 33.23 -4.02
C PRO A 148 5.84 33.53 -5.00
N VAL A 149 4.62 33.55 -4.52
CA VAL A 149 3.46 33.97 -5.30
C VAL A 149 3.58 35.45 -5.59
N ARG A 150 3.38 35.86 -6.84
CA ARG A 150 3.30 37.28 -7.18
C ARG A 150 2.06 37.84 -6.51
N SER A 151 2.23 38.92 -5.72
CA SER A 151 1.09 39.70 -5.23
C SER A 151 0.41 40.36 -6.42
N ALA A 152 -0.92 40.30 -6.48
CA ALA A 152 -1.67 41.16 -7.41
C ALA A 152 -1.37 42.60 -7.02
N LYS A 153 -0.97 43.38 -8.03
CA LYS A 153 -0.90 44.84 -7.87
C LYS A 153 -2.30 45.42 -7.90
#